data_96d074c4f3a2432e7e02f00164521c90
#
_entry.id   96d074c4f3a2432e7e02f00164521c90
#
_cell.length_a   1.000
_cell.length_b   1.000
_cell.length_c   1.000
_cell.angle_alpha   90.00
_cell.angle_beta   90.00
_cell.angle_gamma   90.00
#
_symmetry.space_group_name_H-M   'P 1'
#
loop_
_entity.id
_entity.type
_entity.pdbx_description
1 polymer ?
#
loop_
_entity_poly.entity_id
_entity_poly.type
_entity_poly.pdbx_seq_one_letter_code
_entity_poly.pdbx_strand_id
1 'polypeptide(L)'
;MSKSRTNEAVIIDAIRTPIGKYGGILKDVRPDDMSGFILKTLIERTNLDPQLVEDVLWGCANQAGEDNRNVARMGVLLAGFPYSVPASTVNRLCGSSLEAINQAARAVWSGEYEIVIAGGVESMTRAPYAVPKNVSGQALFGNLMAYDTALGWRFPNPNIEKIIPLESMGETAENVAAMYTISREEQDLFALRSHQLAVQAHNELRFKDEII
;
A
#
# COMPACT_ATOMS: atom_id res chain seq x y z
N MET A 1 -21.18 -1.75 -38.38
CA MET A 1 -20.91 -1.29 -37.00
C MET A 1 -20.47 -2.50 -36.18
N SER A 2 -19.16 -2.64 -35.97
CA SER A 2 -18.61 -3.68 -35.09
C SER A 2 -19.12 -3.39 -33.69
N LYS A 3 -19.81 -4.35 -33.04
CA LYS A 3 -20.04 -4.32 -31.61
C LYS A 3 -18.66 -4.28 -30.94
N SER A 4 -18.30 -3.15 -30.32
CA SER A 4 -17.13 -3.10 -29.49
C SER A 4 -17.30 -4.20 -28.43
N ARG A 5 -16.48 -5.24 -28.49
CA ARG A 5 -16.31 -6.13 -27.34
C ARG A 5 -15.80 -5.24 -26.22
N THR A 6 -16.62 -4.92 -25.26
CA THR A 6 -16.14 -4.44 -23.98
C THR A 6 -15.45 -5.64 -23.33
N ASN A 7 -14.12 -5.59 -23.27
CA ASN A 7 -13.38 -6.60 -22.52
C ASN A 7 -13.89 -6.57 -21.08
N GLU A 8 -14.09 -7.71 -20.48
CA GLU A 8 -14.48 -7.83 -19.09
C GLU A 8 -13.21 -8.09 -18.26
N ALA A 9 -12.95 -7.26 -17.25
CA ALA A 9 -11.87 -7.51 -16.31
C ALA A 9 -12.37 -8.44 -15.21
N VAL A 10 -11.68 -9.55 -15.00
CA VAL A 10 -12.00 -10.55 -13.97
C VAL A 10 -10.81 -10.74 -13.05
N ILE A 11 -11.08 -11.01 -11.78
CA ILE A 11 -10.05 -11.38 -10.80
C ILE A 11 -9.93 -12.90 -10.84
N ILE A 12 -8.74 -13.40 -11.14
CA ILE A 12 -8.46 -14.84 -11.25
C ILE A 12 -8.07 -15.42 -9.88
N ASP A 13 -7.21 -14.72 -9.15
CA ASP A 13 -6.78 -15.10 -7.80
C ASP A 13 -6.37 -13.87 -7.00
N ALA A 14 -6.34 -14.00 -5.67
CA ALA A 14 -5.90 -12.96 -4.75
C ALA A 14 -5.27 -13.57 -3.50
N ILE A 15 -4.09 -13.09 -3.15
CA ILE A 15 -3.34 -13.53 -1.96
C ILE A 15 -2.79 -12.35 -1.19
N ARG A 16 -2.51 -12.55 0.08
CA ARG A 16 -1.88 -11.56 0.95
C ARG A 16 -1.04 -12.19 2.05
N THR A 17 -0.13 -11.43 2.60
CA THR A 17 0.49 -11.76 3.89
C THR A 17 -0.52 -11.57 5.03
N PRO A 18 -0.28 -12.14 6.21
CA PRO A 18 -0.97 -11.67 7.41
C PRO A 18 -0.69 -10.17 7.62
N ILE A 19 -1.62 -9.46 8.26
CA ILE A 19 -1.42 -8.07 8.66
C ILE A 19 -0.61 -8.04 9.96
N GLY A 20 0.63 -7.62 9.87
CA GLY A 20 1.51 -7.44 11.03
C GLY A 20 1.18 -6.13 11.77
N LYS A 21 1.17 -6.17 13.10
CA LYS A 21 1.14 -4.93 13.87
C LYS A 21 2.50 -4.22 13.79
N TYR A 22 2.52 -2.92 14.06
CA TYR A 22 3.76 -2.14 14.18
C TYR A 22 4.73 -2.80 15.17
N GLY A 23 5.98 -2.99 14.74
CA GLY A 23 7.00 -3.71 15.53
C GLY A 23 6.72 -5.20 15.75
N GLY A 24 5.75 -5.79 15.04
CA GLY A 24 5.30 -7.17 15.20
C GLY A 24 6.06 -8.19 14.34
N ILE A 25 5.33 -9.25 13.96
CA ILE A 25 5.92 -10.45 13.30
C ILE A 25 6.62 -10.17 11.96
N LEU A 26 6.23 -9.12 11.25
CA LEU A 26 6.82 -8.74 9.96
C LEU A 26 7.90 -7.64 10.08
N LYS A 27 8.32 -7.28 11.29
CA LYS A 27 9.26 -6.17 11.53
C LYS A 27 10.62 -6.34 10.84
N ASP A 28 11.06 -7.58 10.66
CA ASP A 28 12.36 -7.92 10.08
C ASP A 28 12.27 -8.24 8.57
N VAL A 29 11.06 -8.16 7.98
CA VAL A 29 10.82 -8.39 6.55
C VAL A 29 10.83 -7.07 5.80
N ARG A 30 11.69 -6.97 4.80
CA ARG A 30 11.77 -5.80 3.92
C ARG A 30 10.52 -5.69 3.01
N PRO A 31 10.00 -4.50 2.74
CA PRO A 31 8.83 -4.35 1.85
C PRO A 31 9.08 -4.79 0.41
N ASP A 32 10.30 -4.61 -0.11
CA ASP A 32 10.67 -5.09 -1.44
C ASP A 32 10.73 -6.63 -1.50
N ASP A 33 11.30 -7.30 -0.49
CA ASP A 33 11.30 -8.76 -0.37
C ASP A 33 9.88 -9.31 -0.20
N MET A 34 9.05 -8.65 0.59
CA MET A 34 7.65 -9.02 0.78
C MET A 34 6.86 -8.93 -0.54
N SER A 35 7.10 -7.89 -1.32
CA SER A 35 6.52 -7.75 -2.66
C SER A 35 6.97 -8.88 -3.59
N GLY A 36 8.26 -9.20 -3.60
CA GLY A 36 8.81 -10.32 -4.38
C GLY A 36 8.21 -11.66 -3.98
N PHE A 37 8.06 -11.91 -2.68
CA PHE A 37 7.46 -13.13 -2.16
C PHE A 37 6.00 -13.31 -2.61
N ILE A 38 5.18 -12.26 -2.49
CA ILE A 38 3.78 -12.28 -2.93
C ILE A 38 3.68 -12.52 -4.43
N LEU A 39 4.43 -11.80 -5.25
CA LEU A 39 4.41 -11.94 -6.69
C LEU A 39 4.83 -13.35 -7.13
N LYS A 40 5.89 -13.89 -6.54
CA LYS A 40 6.35 -15.25 -6.80
C LYS A 40 5.29 -16.28 -6.43
N THR A 41 4.73 -16.19 -5.22
CA THR A 41 3.71 -17.13 -4.74
C THR A 41 2.44 -17.09 -5.59
N LEU A 42 2.03 -15.90 -6.04
CA LEU A 42 0.87 -15.75 -6.92
C LEU A 42 1.07 -16.49 -8.26
N ILE A 43 2.22 -16.33 -8.88
CA ILE A 43 2.59 -17.01 -10.13
C ILE A 43 2.62 -18.54 -9.92
N GLU A 44 3.27 -19.00 -8.86
CA GLU A 44 3.35 -20.44 -8.54
C GLU A 44 1.98 -21.04 -8.29
N ARG A 45 1.12 -20.35 -7.54
CA ARG A 45 -0.23 -20.79 -7.21
C ARG A 45 -1.16 -20.85 -8.41
N THR A 46 -1.07 -19.89 -9.32
CA THR A 46 -1.89 -19.84 -10.53
C THR A 46 -1.30 -20.66 -11.68
N ASN A 47 -0.07 -21.14 -11.54
CA ASN A 47 0.68 -21.80 -12.61
C ASN A 47 0.74 -20.94 -13.89
N LEU A 48 0.79 -19.62 -13.73
CA LEU A 48 0.88 -18.67 -14.83
C LEU A 48 2.34 -18.53 -15.30
N ASP A 49 2.55 -18.51 -16.61
CA ASP A 49 3.84 -18.14 -17.15
C ASP A 49 4.09 -16.63 -16.90
N PRO A 50 5.12 -16.25 -16.14
CA PRO A 50 5.40 -14.86 -15.85
C PRO A 50 5.70 -14.01 -17.10
N GLN A 51 6.04 -14.62 -18.23
CA GLN A 51 6.24 -13.92 -19.51
C GLN A 51 4.92 -13.35 -20.06
N LEU A 52 3.78 -13.88 -19.66
CA LEU A 52 2.46 -13.41 -20.08
C LEU A 52 1.97 -12.21 -19.29
N VAL A 53 2.64 -11.84 -18.21
CA VAL A 53 2.29 -10.66 -17.41
C VAL A 53 2.77 -9.41 -18.14
N GLU A 54 1.84 -8.55 -18.52
CA GLU A 54 2.12 -7.37 -19.33
C GLU A 54 2.46 -6.14 -18.50
N ASP A 55 1.95 -6.05 -17.25
CA ASP A 55 2.35 -5.02 -16.27
C ASP A 55 2.10 -5.49 -14.83
N VAL A 56 2.83 -4.88 -13.89
CA VAL A 56 2.61 -5.01 -12.45
C VAL A 56 2.38 -3.63 -11.85
N LEU A 57 1.15 -3.38 -11.39
CA LEU A 57 0.73 -2.13 -10.77
C LEU A 57 0.68 -2.30 -9.26
N TRP A 58 1.52 -1.57 -8.51
CA TRP A 58 1.75 -1.85 -7.10
C TRP A 58 1.61 -0.60 -6.24
N GLY A 59 0.65 -0.60 -5.33
CA GLY A 59 0.41 0.51 -4.42
C GLY A 59 1.47 0.57 -3.32
N CYS A 60 2.00 1.77 -3.07
CA CYS A 60 2.86 2.05 -1.92
C CYS A 60 2.77 3.55 -1.59
N ALA A 61 2.34 3.87 -0.37
CA ALA A 61 2.16 5.26 0.05
C ALA A 61 3.46 5.91 0.52
N ASN A 62 4.26 5.20 1.30
CA ASN A 62 5.50 5.71 1.86
C ASN A 62 6.71 5.08 1.19
N GLN A 63 7.25 5.76 0.18
CA GLN A 63 8.41 5.32 -0.58
C GLN A 63 9.72 5.96 -0.07
N ALA A 64 9.89 6.03 1.24
CA ALA A 64 11.01 6.75 1.85
C ALA A 64 12.23 5.88 2.19
N GLY A 65 12.06 4.56 2.29
CA GLY A 65 13.09 3.62 2.72
C GLY A 65 13.41 2.53 1.70
N GLU A 66 13.28 1.28 2.12
CA GLU A 66 13.53 0.07 1.30
C GLU A 66 12.50 -0.11 0.18
N ASP A 67 11.42 0.63 0.25
CA ASP A 67 10.34 0.78 -0.72
C ASP A 67 10.54 1.96 -1.70
N ASN A 68 11.72 2.59 -1.67
CA ASN A 68 12.03 3.75 -2.51
C ASN A 68 12.14 3.43 -4.00
N ARG A 69 12.15 4.47 -4.82
CA ARG A 69 12.17 4.43 -6.28
C ARG A 69 10.93 3.77 -6.86
N ASN A 70 10.97 2.49 -7.13
CA ASN A 70 9.87 1.72 -7.70
C ASN A 70 9.85 0.32 -7.07
N VAL A 71 9.17 0.20 -5.94
CA VAL A 71 9.07 -1.06 -5.18
C VAL A 71 8.37 -2.16 -6.00
N ALA A 72 7.45 -1.80 -6.91
CA ALA A 72 6.87 -2.74 -7.86
C ALA A 72 7.95 -3.42 -8.70
N ARG A 73 8.85 -2.63 -9.29
CA ARG A 73 9.94 -3.16 -10.10
C ARG A 73 10.91 -4.01 -9.28
N MET A 74 11.21 -3.61 -8.04
CA MET A 74 12.03 -4.43 -7.15
C MET A 74 11.37 -5.78 -6.87
N GLY A 75 10.06 -5.78 -6.57
CA GLY A 75 9.28 -7.00 -6.37
C GLY A 75 9.30 -7.93 -7.58
N VAL A 76 9.09 -7.41 -8.79
CA VAL A 76 9.15 -8.18 -10.05
C VAL A 76 10.50 -8.86 -10.22
N LEU A 77 11.60 -8.14 -9.97
CA LEU A 77 12.95 -8.69 -10.09
C LEU A 77 13.24 -9.74 -9.00
N LEU A 78 12.85 -9.49 -7.78
CA LEU A 78 13.02 -10.41 -6.66
C LEU A 78 12.15 -11.68 -6.80
N ALA A 79 11.00 -11.56 -7.45
CA ALA A 79 10.15 -12.71 -7.78
C ALA A 79 10.71 -13.57 -8.93
N GLY A 80 11.75 -13.11 -9.62
CA GLY A 80 12.37 -13.81 -10.74
C GLY A 80 11.63 -13.69 -12.06
N PHE A 81 10.79 -12.68 -12.22
CA PHE A 81 10.13 -12.41 -13.51
C PHE A 81 11.13 -12.01 -14.58
N PRO A 82 10.80 -12.21 -15.86
CA PRO A 82 11.63 -11.71 -16.97
C PRO A 82 11.84 -10.19 -16.89
N TYR A 83 12.99 -9.72 -17.32
CA TYR A 83 13.31 -8.28 -17.36
C TYR A 83 12.36 -7.47 -18.25
N SER A 84 11.70 -8.13 -19.19
CA SER A 84 10.70 -7.53 -20.09
C SER A 84 9.40 -7.13 -19.39
N VAL A 85 9.05 -7.75 -18.25
CA VAL A 85 7.84 -7.42 -17.51
C VAL A 85 8.01 -6.06 -16.85
N PRO A 86 7.25 -5.04 -17.25
CA PRO A 86 7.29 -3.72 -16.62
C PRO A 86 6.62 -3.72 -15.25
N ALA A 87 6.85 -2.68 -14.49
CA ALA A 87 6.14 -2.48 -13.24
C ALA A 87 6.13 -1.00 -12.84
N SER A 88 5.05 -0.55 -12.22
CA SER A 88 4.94 0.82 -11.72
C SER A 88 4.38 0.86 -10.31
N THR A 89 4.90 1.82 -9.51
CA THR A 89 4.40 2.07 -8.17
C THR A 89 3.41 3.23 -8.18
N VAL A 90 2.24 2.99 -7.62
CA VAL A 90 1.13 3.94 -7.55
C VAL A 90 1.00 4.48 -6.13
N ASN A 91 0.86 5.78 -6.00
CA ASN A 91 0.61 6.41 -4.70
C ASN A 91 -0.71 7.22 -4.72
N ARG A 92 -1.66 6.77 -3.94
CA ARG A 92 -2.91 7.46 -3.58
C ARG A 92 -3.14 7.31 -2.07
N LEU A 93 -2.07 7.46 -1.28
CA LEU A 93 -2.07 7.24 0.17
C LEU A 93 -2.68 5.87 0.53
N CYS A 94 -3.58 5.80 1.51
CA CYS A 94 -4.22 4.55 1.94
C CYS A 94 -4.98 3.81 0.83
N GLY A 95 -5.38 4.51 -0.25
CA GLY A 95 -6.05 3.95 -1.41
C GLY A 95 -5.12 3.48 -2.55
N SER A 96 -3.80 3.41 -2.32
CA SER A 96 -2.83 3.13 -3.39
C SER A 96 -3.04 1.79 -4.08
N SER A 97 -3.24 0.71 -3.32
CA SER A 97 -3.48 -0.61 -3.91
C SER A 97 -4.83 -0.70 -4.62
N LEU A 98 -5.88 -0.05 -4.09
CA LEU A 98 -7.17 0.04 -4.77
C LEU A 98 -7.05 0.82 -6.09
N GLU A 99 -6.26 1.90 -6.13
CA GLU A 99 -5.99 2.60 -7.38
C GLU A 99 -5.20 1.75 -8.37
N ALA A 100 -4.24 0.96 -7.91
CA ALA A 100 -3.53 -0.01 -8.76
C ALA A 100 -4.49 -1.02 -9.40
N ILE A 101 -5.41 -1.59 -8.63
CA ILE A 101 -6.48 -2.49 -9.13
C ILE A 101 -7.37 -1.78 -10.14
N ASN A 102 -7.79 -0.54 -9.86
CA ASN A 102 -8.62 0.24 -10.77
C ASN A 102 -7.90 0.55 -12.10
N GLN A 103 -6.59 0.83 -12.05
CA GLN A 103 -5.79 1.04 -13.26
C GLN A 103 -5.67 -0.25 -14.07
N ALA A 104 -5.38 -1.38 -13.43
CA ALA A 104 -5.34 -2.69 -14.07
C ALA A 104 -6.67 -3.03 -14.77
N ALA A 105 -7.79 -2.85 -14.07
CA ALA A 105 -9.11 -3.10 -14.64
C ALA A 105 -9.40 -2.21 -15.85
N ARG A 106 -9.04 -0.92 -15.79
CA ARG A 106 -9.19 0.00 -16.93
C ARG A 106 -8.34 -0.42 -18.13
N ALA A 107 -7.10 -0.86 -17.90
CA ALA A 107 -6.21 -1.31 -18.95
C ALA A 107 -6.75 -2.57 -19.66
N VAL A 108 -7.34 -3.51 -18.91
CA VAL A 108 -8.02 -4.69 -19.49
C VAL A 108 -9.29 -4.27 -20.25
N TRP A 109 -10.11 -3.37 -19.71
CA TRP A 109 -11.33 -2.89 -20.39
C TRP A 109 -11.02 -2.13 -21.69
N SER A 110 -9.92 -1.38 -21.71
CA SER A 110 -9.50 -0.66 -22.91
C SER A 110 -8.86 -1.57 -23.96
N GLY A 111 -8.49 -2.80 -23.59
CA GLY A 111 -7.77 -3.71 -24.47
C GLY A 111 -6.29 -3.40 -24.60
N GLU A 112 -5.75 -2.61 -23.68
CA GLU A 112 -4.33 -2.30 -23.62
C GLU A 112 -3.54 -3.51 -23.10
N TYR A 113 -4.08 -4.22 -22.10
CA TYR A 113 -3.51 -5.42 -21.50
C TYR A 113 -4.53 -6.55 -21.40
N GLU A 114 -4.04 -7.79 -21.39
CA GLU A 114 -4.83 -9.00 -21.15
C GLU A 114 -4.58 -9.55 -19.73
N ILE A 115 -3.32 -9.54 -19.26
CA ILE A 115 -2.92 -10.08 -17.97
C ILE A 115 -2.09 -9.05 -17.20
N VAL A 116 -2.64 -8.58 -16.09
CA VAL A 116 -2.02 -7.58 -15.21
C VAL A 116 -2.06 -8.07 -13.77
N ILE A 117 -1.00 -7.86 -13.04
CA ILE A 117 -0.98 -8.06 -11.59
C ILE A 117 -1.12 -6.70 -10.90
N ALA A 118 -2.05 -6.62 -9.95
CA ALA A 118 -2.24 -5.41 -9.15
C ALA A 118 -2.27 -5.74 -7.66
N GLY A 119 -1.64 -4.91 -6.85
CA GLY A 119 -1.57 -5.10 -5.40
C GLY A 119 -0.88 -3.94 -4.72
N GLY A 120 -0.14 -4.22 -3.66
CA GLY A 120 0.66 -3.21 -2.97
C GLY A 120 1.33 -3.73 -1.72
N VAL A 121 2.16 -2.89 -1.15
CA VAL A 121 2.94 -3.15 0.06
C VAL A 121 3.06 -1.88 0.91
N GLU A 122 3.05 -2.06 2.22
CA GLU A 122 3.36 -0.97 3.15
C GLU A 122 4.04 -1.55 4.40
N SER A 123 5.15 -0.97 4.81
CA SER A 123 5.82 -1.33 6.06
C SER A 123 6.11 -0.09 6.90
N MET A 124 5.19 0.25 7.78
CA MET A 124 5.37 1.38 8.71
C MET A 124 6.52 1.15 9.69
N THR A 125 6.78 -0.10 10.08
CA THR A 125 7.85 -0.46 11.02
C THR A 125 9.24 -0.16 10.46
N ARG A 126 9.42 -0.29 9.14
CA ARG A 126 10.71 -0.10 8.48
C ARG A 126 10.84 1.26 7.79
N ALA A 127 9.86 2.13 7.97
CA ALA A 127 9.94 3.49 7.48
C ALA A 127 11.09 4.25 8.18
N PRO A 128 11.99 4.90 7.43
CA PRO A 128 13.17 5.54 8.00
C PRO A 128 12.84 6.92 8.59
N TYR A 129 13.76 7.47 9.35
CA TYR A 129 13.78 8.89 9.62
C TYR A 129 14.32 9.67 8.40
N ALA A 130 13.74 10.81 8.12
CA ALA A 130 14.19 11.72 7.08
C ALA A 130 14.66 13.05 7.67
N VAL A 131 15.79 13.53 7.18
CA VAL A 131 16.38 14.81 7.58
C VAL A 131 16.42 15.71 6.35
N PRO A 132 15.90 16.96 6.41
CA PRO A 132 15.97 17.87 5.28
C PRO A 132 17.42 18.24 4.98
N LYS A 133 17.77 18.32 3.70
CA LYS A 133 19.03 18.96 3.31
C LYS A 133 18.92 20.46 3.55
N ASN A 134 20.00 21.06 4.01
CA ASN A 134 20.06 22.52 4.08
C ASN A 134 20.04 23.09 2.66
N VAL A 135 18.97 23.79 2.32
CA VAL A 135 18.78 24.41 0.99
C VAL A 135 19.16 25.89 0.94
N SER A 136 19.48 26.49 2.09
CA SER A 136 19.70 27.93 2.18
C SER A 136 21.16 28.37 1.95
N GLY A 137 22.06 27.45 1.61
CA GLY A 137 23.49 27.75 1.43
C GLY A 137 24.23 28.12 2.71
N GLN A 138 23.60 28.02 3.85
CA GLN A 138 24.22 28.23 5.15
C GLN A 138 25.12 27.04 5.52
N ALA A 139 26.15 27.34 6.33
CA ALA A 139 27.03 26.29 6.85
C ALA A 139 26.20 25.21 7.59
N LEU A 140 26.55 23.93 7.36
CA LEU A 140 25.91 22.77 7.99
C LEU A 140 26.36 22.65 9.45
N PHE A 141 25.97 23.58 10.29
CA PHE A 141 26.18 23.50 11.74
C PHE A 141 24.89 23.82 12.49
N GLY A 142 24.78 23.28 13.69
CA GLY A 142 23.57 23.37 14.53
C GLY A 142 22.73 22.09 14.55
N ASN A 143 21.58 22.18 15.17
CA ASN A 143 20.67 21.04 15.33
C ASN A 143 19.93 20.72 14.04
N LEU A 144 19.72 19.43 13.79
CA LEU A 144 18.90 18.92 12.69
C LEU A 144 17.65 18.24 13.26
N MET A 145 16.50 18.52 12.64
CA MET A 145 15.26 17.82 12.94
C MET A 145 15.15 16.59 12.06
N ALA A 146 14.94 15.42 12.66
CA ALA A 146 14.63 14.20 11.96
C ALA A 146 13.12 13.94 12.04
N TYR A 147 12.49 13.69 10.90
CA TYR A 147 11.07 13.37 10.79
C TYR A 147 10.90 11.85 10.70
N ASP A 148 10.07 11.28 11.56
CA ASP A 148 9.60 9.91 11.38
C ASP A 148 8.70 9.86 10.16
N THR A 149 9.04 8.99 9.20
CA THR A 149 8.26 8.88 7.96
C THR A 149 7.15 7.84 8.04
N ALA A 150 7.02 7.12 9.17
CA ALA A 150 5.98 6.11 9.37
C ALA A 150 4.59 6.72 9.47
N LEU A 151 4.46 7.84 10.17
CA LEU A 151 3.19 8.51 10.45
C LEU A 151 3.32 10.03 10.35
N GLY A 152 2.18 10.67 10.12
CA GLY A 152 2.06 12.10 10.17
C GLY A 152 2.69 12.85 8.99
N TRP A 153 2.75 14.15 9.15
CA TRP A 153 3.30 15.05 8.14
C TRP A 153 4.80 15.20 8.31
N ARG A 154 5.55 15.00 7.23
CA ARG A 154 6.96 15.35 7.13
C ARG A 154 7.16 16.49 6.14
N PHE A 155 8.09 17.38 6.44
CA PHE A 155 8.34 18.55 5.61
C PHE A 155 7.05 19.32 5.25
N PRO A 156 6.22 19.71 6.26
CA PRO A 156 4.95 20.36 6.00
C PRO A 156 5.15 21.62 5.16
N ASN A 157 4.30 21.80 4.16
CA ASN A 157 4.32 23.00 3.35
C ASN A 157 3.51 24.10 4.04
N PRO A 158 4.12 25.24 4.45
CA PRO A 158 3.42 26.31 5.15
C PRO A 158 2.26 26.93 4.35
N ASN A 159 2.23 26.78 3.04
CA ASN A 159 1.11 27.25 2.23
C ASN A 159 -0.07 26.29 2.24
N ILE A 160 0.17 24.99 2.34
CA ILE A 160 -0.90 24.00 2.54
C ILE A 160 -1.51 24.17 3.94
N GLU A 161 -0.67 24.37 4.96
CA GLU A 161 -1.11 24.58 6.34
C GLU A 161 -2.04 25.80 6.51
N LYS A 162 -1.92 26.81 5.66
CA LYS A 162 -2.84 27.95 5.61
C LYS A 162 -4.20 27.63 5.00
N ILE A 163 -4.31 26.52 4.26
CA ILE A 163 -5.52 26.15 3.52
C ILE A 163 -6.29 25.06 4.28
N ILE A 164 -5.57 24.09 4.82
CA ILE A 164 -6.13 22.97 5.56
C ILE A 164 -5.29 22.70 6.81
N PRO A 165 -5.89 22.31 7.92
CA PRO A 165 -5.13 21.85 9.09
C PRO A 165 -4.37 20.56 8.74
N LEU A 166 -3.10 20.49 9.18
CA LEU A 166 -2.26 19.30 8.99
C LEU A 166 -2.37 18.40 10.23
N GLU A 167 -3.55 17.83 10.41
CA GLU A 167 -3.90 17.00 11.56
C GLU A 167 -3.42 15.55 11.38
N SER A 168 -3.19 14.87 12.49
CA SER A 168 -3.07 13.41 12.52
C SER A 168 -4.43 12.75 12.29
N MET A 169 -4.43 11.48 11.89
CA MET A 169 -5.70 10.74 11.72
C MET A 169 -6.46 10.58 13.04
N GLY A 170 -5.78 10.55 14.19
CA GLY A 170 -6.41 10.56 15.51
C GLY A 170 -7.14 11.86 15.79
N GLU A 171 -6.52 13.00 15.52
CA GLU A 171 -7.16 14.33 15.65
C GLU A 171 -8.36 14.47 14.70
N THR A 172 -8.22 14.00 13.45
CA THR A 172 -9.36 13.97 12.52
C THR A 172 -10.51 13.11 13.05
N ALA A 173 -10.22 11.96 13.67
CA ALA A 173 -11.24 11.12 14.29
C ALA A 173 -11.94 11.81 15.47
N GLU A 174 -11.19 12.51 16.33
CA GLU A 174 -11.77 13.31 17.42
C GLU A 174 -12.65 14.45 16.89
N ASN A 175 -12.24 15.12 15.82
CA ASN A 175 -13.04 16.15 15.17
C ASN A 175 -14.35 15.57 14.61
N VAL A 176 -14.32 14.39 14.01
CA VAL A 176 -15.53 13.68 13.54
C VAL A 176 -16.42 13.30 14.73
N ALA A 177 -15.85 12.77 15.80
CA ALA A 177 -16.59 12.42 17.00
C ALA A 177 -17.30 13.65 17.61
N ALA A 178 -16.61 14.79 17.69
CA ALA A 178 -17.19 16.04 18.16
C ALA A 178 -18.29 16.55 17.22
N MET A 179 -18.06 16.55 15.91
CA MET A 179 -18.99 17.04 14.88
C MET A 179 -20.32 16.27 14.88
N TYR A 180 -20.26 14.95 15.05
CA TYR A 180 -21.43 14.08 15.03
C TYR A 180 -21.92 13.66 16.43
N THR A 181 -21.32 14.21 17.48
CA THR A 181 -21.67 13.90 18.89
C THR A 181 -21.60 12.39 19.18
N ILE A 182 -20.55 11.72 18.66
CA ILE A 182 -20.34 10.28 18.88
C ILE A 182 -19.75 10.10 20.28
N SER A 183 -20.46 9.37 21.13
CA SER A 183 -20.02 9.14 22.50
C SER A 183 -18.81 8.19 22.57
N ARG A 184 -18.07 8.24 23.65
CA ARG A 184 -16.97 7.31 23.93
C ARG A 184 -17.45 5.86 23.95
N GLU A 185 -18.62 5.63 24.50
CA GLU A 185 -19.23 4.30 24.59
C GLU A 185 -19.52 3.72 23.19
N GLU A 186 -20.07 4.51 22.27
CA GLU A 186 -20.30 4.09 20.89
C GLU A 186 -18.98 3.74 20.18
N GLN A 187 -17.92 4.53 20.37
CA GLN A 187 -16.60 4.26 19.83
C GLN A 187 -16.03 2.94 20.36
N ASP A 188 -16.15 2.70 21.67
CA ASP A 188 -15.63 1.47 22.29
C ASP A 188 -16.43 0.24 21.86
N LEU A 189 -17.77 0.34 21.72
CA LEU A 189 -18.61 -0.75 21.19
C LEU A 189 -18.27 -1.07 19.73
N PHE A 190 -18.03 -0.05 18.91
CA PHE A 190 -17.58 -0.25 17.51
C PHE A 190 -16.24 -0.98 17.44
N ALA A 191 -15.26 -0.56 18.26
CA ALA A 191 -13.96 -1.18 18.32
C ALA A 191 -14.04 -2.64 18.82
N LEU A 192 -14.81 -2.90 19.88
CA LEU A 192 -15.04 -4.23 20.41
C LEU A 192 -15.64 -5.16 19.35
N ARG A 193 -16.68 -4.70 18.66
CA ARG A 193 -17.31 -5.47 17.58
C ARG A 193 -16.31 -5.78 16.46
N SER A 194 -15.47 -4.82 16.07
CA SER A 194 -14.44 -5.03 15.05
C SER A 194 -13.49 -6.15 15.44
N HIS A 195 -12.98 -6.16 16.66
CA HIS A 195 -12.12 -7.23 17.18
C HIS A 195 -12.84 -8.58 17.23
N GLN A 196 -14.08 -8.62 17.72
CA GLN A 196 -14.86 -9.86 17.78
C GLN A 196 -15.06 -10.48 16.40
N LEU A 197 -15.41 -9.67 15.39
CA LEU A 197 -15.60 -10.14 14.01
C LEU A 197 -14.30 -10.64 13.39
N ALA A 198 -13.16 -9.99 13.67
CA ALA A 198 -11.85 -10.45 13.20
C ALA A 198 -11.45 -11.80 13.80
N VAL A 199 -11.65 -11.98 15.12
CA VAL A 199 -11.39 -13.25 15.81
C VAL A 199 -12.31 -14.35 15.28
N GLN A 200 -13.59 -14.06 15.12
CA GLN A 200 -14.56 -15.00 14.55
C GLN A 200 -14.15 -15.45 13.14
N ALA A 201 -13.83 -14.50 12.27
CA ALA A 201 -13.41 -14.80 10.89
C ALA A 201 -12.15 -15.68 10.86
N HIS A 202 -11.19 -15.42 11.77
CA HIS A 202 -10.00 -16.26 11.91
C HIS A 202 -10.35 -17.68 12.35
N ASN A 203 -11.19 -17.84 13.37
CA ASN A 203 -11.60 -19.14 13.90
C ASN A 203 -12.42 -19.95 12.88
N GLU A 204 -13.21 -19.27 12.05
CA GLU A 204 -13.98 -19.86 10.96
C GLU A 204 -13.15 -20.12 9.69
N LEU A 205 -11.83 -19.84 9.74
CA LEU A 205 -10.89 -20.01 8.62
C LEU A 205 -11.30 -19.25 7.34
N ARG A 206 -12.00 -18.11 7.47
CA ARG A 206 -12.45 -17.30 6.32
C ARG A 206 -11.31 -16.76 5.47
N PHE A 207 -10.13 -16.60 6.06
CA PHE A 207 -8.93 -16.07 5.39
C PHE A 207 -7.97 -17.16 4.92
N LYS A 208 -8.36 -18.45 5.06
CA LYS A 208 -7.48 -19.60 4.81
C LYS A 208 -6.90 -19.62 3.40
N ASP A 209 -7.72 -19.25 2.42
CA ASP A 209 -7.35 -19.38 1.02
C ASP A 209 -6.58 -18.15 0.49
N GLU A 210 -6.54 -17.06 1.24
CA GLU A 210 -5.87 -15.82 0.84
C GLU A 210 -4.57 -15.52 1.60
N ILE A 211 -4.45 -15.97 2.86
CA ILE A 211 -3.24 -15.73 3.67
C ILE A 211 -2.22 -16.84 3.41
N ILE A 212 -0.98 -16.40 3.09
CA ILE A 212 0.16 -17.27 2.80
C ILE A 212 1.31 -17.01 3.76
#